data_66d82f27457546fbffd0626c7d18a18e
#
_entry.id   66d82f27457546fbffd0626c7d18a18e
#
_cell.length_a   1.000
_cell.length_b   1.000
_cell.length_c   1.000
_cell.angle_alpha   90.00
_cell.angle_beta   90.00
_cell.angle_gamma   90.00
#
_symmetry.space_group_name_H-M   'P 1'
#
loop_
_entity.id
_entity.type
_entity.pdbx_description
1 polymer ?
#
loop_
_entity_poly.entity_id
_entity_poly.type
_entity_poly.pdbx_seq_one_letter_code
_entity_poly.pdbx_strand_id
1 'polypeptide(L)'
;MKKKLVLAMAAAMAITSCAVPAFASDDAAGGGKIGISMPTQSLERWNRDGSYLEEQFKAAGYDVELTYSDNETDRQVNDIQNLISDGVDLLVVAAIDGEALNTVMDEAKDAGIPVISYDRLIKSDAVSYYISFDNYTVGTLQGQYVIDTLDLDNAGDKTYNIEFTAGDPADNNAGYFFNGAYDTLKPYLDAGTLNVVSGQTDFDSVATAQWDTQTALERMQNILASYY
;
A
#
# COMPACT_ATOMS: atom_id res chain seq x y z
N MET A 1 37.88 35.52 70.96
CA MET A 1 37.59 34.13 70.68
C MET A 1 36.13 33.93 70.45
N LYS A 2 35.65 34.07 69.24
CA LYS A 2 34.24 33.87 68.90
C LYS A 2 34.17 32.97 67.66
N LYS A 3 33.68 31.75 67.85
CA LYS A 3 33.41 30.76 66.80
C LYS A 3 32.20 31.26 65.96
N LYS A 4 32.38 31.51 64.69
CA LYS A 4 31.31 31.74 63.76
C LYS A 4 30.84 30.42 63.21
N LEU A 5 29.58 30.07 63.47
CA LEU A 5 28.86 28.95 62.93
C LEU A 5 28.36 29.34 61.55
N VAL A 6 28.85 28.65 60.52
CA VAL A 6 28.33 28.83 59.16
C VAL A 6 27.27 27.76 58.93
N LEU A 7 26.02 28.22 58.80
CA LEU A 7 24.85 27.40 58.50
C LEU A 7 24.80 27.23 56.97
N ALA A 8 25.12 26.01 56.45
CA ALA A 8 24.92 25.69 55.05
C ALA A 8 23.48 25.22 54.86
N MET A 9 22.68 26.04 54.18
CA MET A 9 21.35 25.66 53.69
C MET A 9 21.55 24.79 52.42
N ALA A 10 21.35 23.50 52.51
CA ALA A 10 21.20 22.63 51.35
C ALA A 10 19.74 22.72 50.88
N ALA A 11 19.53 23.40 49.77
CA ALA A 11 18.25 23.38 49.10
C ALA A 11 18.12 22.04 48.35
N ALA A 12 17.30 21.14 48.88
CA ALA A 12 16.88 19.94 48.19
C ALA A 12 15.89 20.31 47.08
N MET A 13 16.34 20.36 45.84
CA MET A 13 15.46 20.35 44.68
C MET A 13 14.84 18.97 44.57
N ALA A 14 13.57 18.84 44.91
CA ALA A 14 12.76 17.71 44.59
C ALA A 14 12.49 17.73 43.06
N ILE A 15 13.26 16.94 42.33
CA ILE A 15 12.94 16.63 40.94
C ILE A 15 11.74 15.68 40.97
N THR A 16 10.54 16.24 40.78
CA THR A 16 9.35 15.45 40.52
C THR A 16 9.52 14.87 39.12
N SER A 17 10.10 13.68 39.04
CA SER A 17 10.04 12.87 37.85
C SER A 17 8.57 12.49 37.63
N CYS A 18 7.90 13.16 36.68
CA CYS A 18 6.69 12.63 36.07
C CYS A 18 7.10 11.27 35.44
N ALA A 19 6.87 10.21 36.18
CA ALA A 19 6.85 8.87 35.62
C ALA A 19 5.70 8.86 34.62
N VAL A 20 6.02 9.02 33.33
CA VAL A 20 5.15 8.56 32.26
C VAL A 20 4.97 7.06 32.54
N PRO A 21 3.74 6.57 32.73
CA PRO A 21 3.56 5.13 32.80
C PRO A 21 4.08 4.58 31.46
N ALA A 22 5.24 3.96 31.48
CA ALA A 22 5.62 3.02 30.47
C ALA A 22 4.52 1.94 30.55
N PHE A 23 3.66 1.87 29.57
CA PHE A 23 2.89 0.67 29.32
C PHE A 23 3.90 -0.40 28.86
N ALA A 24 4.72 -0.88 29.79
CA ALA A 24 5.32 -2.17 29.69
C ALA A 24 4.17 -3.13 30.06
N SER A 25 3.40 -3.51 29.08
CA SER A 25 2.68 -4.76 29.15
C SER A 25 3.75 -5.85 29.14
N ASP A 26 4.13 -6.31 30.34
CA ASP A 26 4.81 -7.58 30.56
C ASP A 26 3.84 -8.76 30.31
N ASP A 27 3.02 -8.67 29.30
CA ASP A 27 2.43 -9.83 28.66
C ASP A 27 3.34 -10.14 27.48
N ALA A 28 4.23 -11.10 27.73
CA ALA A 28 4.95 -11.78 26.68
C ALA A 28 3.99 -12.02 25.54
N ALA A 29 4.33 -11.53 24.35
CA ALA A 29 3.70 -11.87 23.11
C ALA A 29 3.61 -13.41 23.06
N GLY A 30 2.49 -13.93 23.45
CA GLY A 30 2.15 -15.33 23.50
C GLY A 30 0.87 -15.51 22.72
N GLY A 31 1.00 -15.72 21.39
CA GLY A 31 0.12 -16.61 20.74
C GLY A 31 -1.29 -16.15 20.41
N GLY A 32 -1.50 -14.93 19.85
CA GLY A 32 -2.68 -14.67 19.03
C GLY A 32 -2.53 -15.30 17.66
N LYS A 33 -3.64 -15.55 16.96
CA LYS A 33 -3.67 -16.06 15.58
C LYS A 33 -3.91 -14.92 14.60
N ILE A 34 -3.07 -14.81 13.56
CA ILE A 34 -3.18 -13.78 12.52
C ILE A 34 -3.55 -14.44 11.20
N GLY A 35 -4.65 -13.98 10.59
CA GLY A 35 -5.04 -14.34 9.24
C GLY A 35 -4.48 -13.33 8.22
N ILE A 36 -3.82 -13.83 7.19
CA ILE A 36 -3.30 -13.02 6.09
C ILE A 36 -3.98 -13.47 4.80
N SER A 37 -4.62 -12.54 4.08
CA SER A 37 -5.24 -12.80 2.78
C SER A 37 -4.59 -11.96 1.70
N MET A 38 -3.91 -12.64 0.74
CA MET A 38 -3.21 -12.06 -0.39
C MET A 38 -3.94 -12.35 -1.71
N PRO A 39 -3.84 -11.46 -2.72
CA PRO A 39 -4.58 -11.59 -3.96
C PRO A 39 -4.23 -12.86 -4.75
N THR A 40 -2.95 -13.13 -4.96
CA THR A 40 -2.49 -14.24 -5.82
C THR A 40 -1.03 -14.60 -5.61
N GLN A 41 -0.67 -15.82 -5.94
CA GLN A 41 0.72 -16.25 -6.04
C GLN A 41 1.35 -16.00 -7.43
N SER A 42 0.55 -15.69 -8.44
CA SER A 42 1.05 -15.51 -9.82
C SER A 42 1.87 -14.22 -9.98
N LEU A 43 1.73 -13.26 -9.08
CA LEU A 43 2.56 -12.06 -9.02
C LEU A 43 3.61 -12.21 -7.91
N GLU A 44 4.89 -12.20 -8.28
CA GLU A 44 6.03 -12.38 -7.37
C GLU A 44 5.95 -11.47 -6.14
N ARG A 45 5.46 -10.26 -6.30
CA ARG A 45 5.30 -9.31 -5.20
C ARG A 45 4.49 -9.90 -4.05
N TRP A 46 3.33 -10.47 -4.34
CA TRP A 46 2.43 -10.98 -3.30
C TRP A 46 3.00 -12.21 -2.59
N ASN A 47 3.75 -13.06 -3.31
CA ASN A 47 4.50 -14.16 -2.69
C ASN A 47 5.52 -13.62 -1.69
N ARG A 48 6.29 -12.62 -2.09
CA ARG A 48 7.31 -12.02 -1.24
C ARG A 48 6.69 -11.30 -0.03
N ASP A 49 5.68 -10.47 -0.26
CA ASP A 49 5.02 -9.71 0.81
C ASP A 49 4.32 -10.65 1.80
N GLY A 50 3.56 -11.64 1.32
CA GLY A 50 2.87 -12.61 2.16
C GLY A 50 3.83 -13.47 2.98
N SER A 51 4.87 -14.02 2.35
CA SER A 51 5.88 -14.81 3.04
C SER A 51 6.66 -14.01 4.08
N TYR A 52 6.98 -12.75 3.77
CA TYR A 52 7.67 -11.87 4.70
C TYR A 52 6.79 -11.54 5.93
N LEU A 53 5.53 -11.19 5.72
CA LEU A 53 4.59 -10.96 6.82
C LEU A 53 4.43 -12.19 7.69
N GLU A 54 4.25 -13.38 7.07
CA GLU A 54 4.14 -14.64 7.78
C GLU A 54 5.39 -14.91 8.64
N GLU A 55 6.59 -14.74 8.07
CA GLU A 55 7.86 -14.92 8.78
C GLU A 55 7.98 -13.96 9.98
N GLN A 56 7.69 -12.66 9.77
CA GLN A 56 7.84 -11.65 10.83
C GLN A 56 6.83 -11.87 11.96
N PHE A 57 5.58 -12.19 11.66
CA PHE A 57 4.59 -12.47 12.70
C PHE A 57 4.91 -13.76 13.46
N LYS A 58 5.35 -14.84 12.78
CA LYS A 58 5.82 -16.06 13.44
C LYS A 58 7.05 -15.81 14.33
N ALA A 59 8.00 -15.00 13.86
CA ALA A 59 9.16 -14.61 14.65
C ALA A 59 8.77 -13.78 15.89
N ALA A 60 7.68 -13.03 15.82
CA ALA A 60 7.11 -12.29 16.95
C ALA A 60 6.25 -13.18 17.89
N GLY A 61 6.09 -14.47 17.60
CA GLY A 61 5.40 -15.43 18.48
C GLY A 61 3.91 -15.62 18.17
N TYR A 62 3.42 -15.13 17.05
CA TYR A 62 2.04 -15.35 16.60
C TYR A 62 1.88 -16.65 15.82
N ASP A 63 0.70 -17.27 15.91
CA ASP A 63 0.25 -18.27 14.93
C ASP A 63 -0.24 -17.55 13.68
N VAL A 64 0.12 -18.03 12.48
CA VAL A 64 -0.16 -17.32 11.23
C VAL A 64 -0.75 -18.27 10.21
N GLU A 65 -1.89 -17.87 9.65
CA GLU A 65 -2.52 -18.52 8.52
C GLU A 65 -2.53 -17.59 7.31
N LEU A 66 -1.83 -18.00 6.24
CA LEU A 66 -1.66 -17.23 5.01
C LEU A 66 -2.43 -17.89 3.87
N THR A 67 -3.30 -17.12 3.22
CA THR A 67 -4.10 -17.55 2.06
C THR A 67 -3.79 -16.71 0.81
N TYR A 68 -3.98 -17.32 -0.37
CA TYR A 68 -3.90 -16.69 -1.67
C TYR A 68 -5.13 -17.05 -2.50
N SER A 69 -5.81 -16.06 -3.03
CA SER A 69 -7.14 -16.22 -3.64
C SER A 69 -7.13 -16.23 -5.17
N ASP A 70 -5.95 -16.39 -5.80
CA ASP A 70 -5.73 -16.52 -7.26
C ASP A 70 -6.40 -15.43 -8.12
N ASN A 71 -6.49 -14.21 -7.59
CA ASN A 71 -7.21 -13.06 -8.17
C ASN A 71 -8.73 -13.30 -8.37
N GLU A 72 -9.30 -14.24 -7.61
CA GLU A 72 -10.74 -14.53 -7.62
C GLU A 72 -11.39 -13.88 -6.39
N THR A 73 -12.18 -12.84 -6.59
CA THR A 73 -12.80 -12.06 -5.50
C THR A 73 -13.70 -12.92 -4.61
N ASP A 74 -14.54 -13.78 -5.20
CA ASP A 74 -15.42 -14.67 -4.44
C ASP A 74 -14.61 -15.67 -3.58
N ARG A 75 -13.46 -16.11 -4.08
CA ARG A 75 -12.55 -16.95 -3.32
C ARG A 75 -11.95 -16.18 -2.15
N GLN A 76 -11.56 -14.92 -2.36
CA GLN A 76 -11.02 -14.08 -1.29
C GLN A 76 -12.05 -13.88 -0.16
N VAL A 77 -13.31 -13.63 -0.51
CA VAL A 77 -14.39 -13.57 0.48
C VAL A 77 -14.49 -14.87 1.29
N ASN A 78 -14.50 -16.02 0.62
CA ASN A 78 -14.56 -17.33 1.29
C ASN A 78 -13.31 -17.60 2.16
N ASP A 79 -12.12 -17.27 1.67
CA ASP A 79 -10.87 -17.43 2.41
C ASP A 79 -10.89 -16.58 3.71
N ILE A 80 -11.37 -15.34 3.63
CA ILE A 80 -11.50 -14.46 4.80
C ILE A 80 -12.57 -14.99 5.76
N GLN A 81 -13.71 -15.50 5.27
CA GLN A 81 -14.73 -16.12 6.13
C GLN A 81 -14.19 -17.36 6.87
N ASN A 82 -13.35 -18.15 6.21
CA ASN A 82 -12.68 -19.28 6.85
C ASN A 82 -11.74 -18.79 7.97
N LEU A 83 -10.91 -17.77 7.72
CA LEU A 83 -10.04 -17.18 8.73
C LEU A 83 -10.83 -16.65 9.95
N ILE A 84 -11.96 -15.97 9.72
CA ILE A 84 -12.86 -15.53 10.80
C ILE A 84 -13.39 -16.72 11.59
N SER A 85 -13.84 -17.77 10.90
CA SER A 85 -14.39 -18.99 11.53
C SER A 85 -13.33 -19.76 12.31
N ASP A 86 -12.07 -19.72 11.88
CA ASP A 86 -10.93 -20.33 12.54
C ASP A 86 -10.41 -19.52 13.74
N GLY A 87 -11.08 -18.39 14.03
CA GLY A 87 -10.86 -17.59 15.24
C GLY A 87 -9.55 -16.81 15.21
N VAL A 88 -9.22 -16.16 14.11
CA VAL A 88 -8.09 -15.23 14.08
C VAL A 88 -8.36 -14.00 14.95
N ASP A 89 -7.32 -13.47 15.58
CA ASP A 89 -7.38 -12.27 16.42
C ASP A 89 -7.13 -10.97 15.61
N LEU A 90 -6.60 -11.10 14.40
CA LEU A 90 -6.29 -10.00 13.48
C LEU A 90 -6.36 -10.50 12.03
N LEU A 91 -6.91 -9.69 11.14
CA LEU A 91 -6.86 -9.89 9.70
C LEU A 91 -5.92 -8.86 9.05
N VAL A 92 -5.05 -9.32 8.15
CA VAL A 92 -4.24 -8.51 7.24
C VAL A 92 -4.65 -8.86 5.82
N VAL A 93 -5.28 -7.92 5.12
CA VAL A 93 -5.92 -8.18 3.83
C VAL A 93 -5.39 -7.24 2.76
N ALA A 94 -4.80 -7.79 1.71
CA ALA A 94 -4.55 -7.10 0.46
C ALA A 94 -5.71 -7.40 -0.51
N ALA A 95 -6.63 -6.46 -0.68
CA ALA A 95 -7.87 -6.71 -1.42
C ALA A 95 -7.63 -6.93 -2.93
N ILE A 96 -8.33 -7.89 -3.52
CA ILE A 96 -8.47 -8.00 -4.98
C ILE A 96 -9.34 -6.86 -5.48
N ASP A 97 -10.50 -6.68 -4.85
CA ASP A 97 -11.44 -5.58 -5.08
C ASP A 97 -11.83 -4.97 -3.73
N GLY A 98 -11.53 -3.68 -3.56
CA GLY A 98 -11.73 -2.98 -2.29
C GLY A 98 -13.19 -2.72 -1.93
N GLU A 99 -14.12 -2.85 -2.87
CA GLU A 99 -15.57 -2.68 -2.64
C GLU A 99 -16.29 -4.02 -2.41
N ALA A 100 -15.84 -5.07 -3.07
CA ALA A 100 -16.48 -6.39 -3.00
C ALA A 100 -16.33 -7.07 -1.64
N LEU A 101 -15.38 -6.66 -0.80
CA LEU A 101 -15.13 -7.26 0.51
C LEU A 101 -16.03 -6.69 1.63
N ASN A 102 -16.88 -5.69 1.38
CA ASN A 102 -17.60 -4.99 2.43
C ASN A 102 -18.39 -5.92 3.36
N THR A 103 -19.11 -6.92 2.80
CA THR A 103 -19.91 -7.85 3.62
C THR A 103 -19.04 -8.67 4.57
N VAL A 104 -17.93 -9.23 4.11
CA VAL A 104 -17.05 -10.04 4.96
C VAL A 104 -16.25 -9.17 5.94
N MET A 105 -16.03 -7.89 5.64
CA MET A 105 -15.47 -6.94 6.61
C MET A 105 -16.46 -6.65 7.74
N ASP A 106 -17.75 -6.55 7.46
CA ASP A 106 -18.79 -6.42 8.49
C ASP A 106 -18.84 -7.68 9.37
N GLU A 107 -18.71 -8.88 8.80
CA GLU A 107 -18.60 -10.14 9.55
C GLU A 107 -17.37 -10.13 10.50
N ALA A 108 -16.21 -9.65 10.05
CA ALA A 108 -15.02 -9.50 10.89
C ALA A 108 -15.27 -8.53 12.05
N LYS A 109 -15.91 -7.39 11.76
CA LYS A 109 -16.27 -6.38 12.76
C LYS A 109 -17.24 -6.94 13.81
N ASP A 110 -18.27 -7.66 13.38
CA ASP A 110 -19.25 -8.29 14.28
C ASP A 110 -18.61 -9.38 15.16
N ALA A 111 -17.57 -10.06 14.65
CA ALA A 111 -16.75 -10.99 15.42
C ALA A 111 -15.71 -10.28 16.33
N GLY A 112 -15.60 -8.94 16.26
CA GLY A 112 -14.62 -8.18 17.04
C GLY A 112 -13.18 -8.31 16.54
N ILE A 113 -12.96 -8.74 15.30
CA ILE A 113 -11.65 -8.97 14.69
C ILE A 113 -11.20 -7.68 14.00
N PRO A 114 -10.13 -7.01 14.44
CA PRO A 114 -9.57 -5.85 13.74
C PRO A 114 -9.03 -6.24 12.37
N VAL A 115 -9.14 -5.30 11.42
CA VAL A 115 -8.67 -5.48 10.03
C VAL A 115 -7.64 -4.44 9.67
N ILE A 116 -6.50 -4.90 9.15
CA ILE A 116 -5.51 -4.07 8.46
C ILE A 116 -5.70 -4.23 6.96
N SER A 117 -6.11 -3.16 6.27
CA SER A 117 -6.07 -3.05 4.82
C SER A 117 -4.62 -2.82 4.40
N TYR A 118 -4.00 -3.83 3.81
CA TYR A 118 -2.59 -3.83 3.45
C TYR A 118 -2.41 -3.48 1.97
N ASP A 119 -1.66 -2.41 1.70
CA ASP A 119 -1.37 -1.87 0.37
C ASP A 119 -2.62 -1.38 -0.37
N ARG A 120 -3.61 -2.22 -0.62
CA ARG A 120 -4.85 -1.92 -1.36
C ARG A 120 -5.96 -1.50 -0.40
N LEU A 121 -6.61 -0.38 -0.71
CA LEU A 121 -7.66 0.18 0.14
C LEU A 121 -8.94 -0.67 0.08
N ILE A 122 -9.40 -1.14 1.24
CA ILE A 122 -10.75 -1.68 1.41
C ILE A 122 -11.68 -0.54 1.83
N LYS A 123 -12.72 -0.27 1.04
CA LYS A 123 -13.65 0.84 1.27
C LYS A 123 -14.76 0.43 2.23
N SER A 124 -14.39 0.16 3.48
CA SER A 124 -15.30 -0.24 4.55
C SER A 124 -14.96 0.45 5.87
N ASP A 125 -15.99 0.85 6.62
CA ASP A 125 -15.86 1.40 7.98
C ASP A 125 -15.43 0.32 9.02
N ALA A 126 -15.38 -0.94 8.63
CA ALA A 126 -14.89 -2.06 9.44
C ALA A 126 -13.36 -2.13 9.48
N VAL A 127 -12.66 -1.46 8.55
CA VAL A 127 -11.20 -1.42 8.52
C VAL A 127 -10.67 -0.60 9.69
N SER A 128 -9.79 -1.22 10.49
CA SER A 128 -9.17 -0.56 11.65
C SER A 128 -7.97 0.28 11.27
N TYR A 129 -7.16 -0.19 10.32
CA TYR A 129 -5.94 0.47 9.85
C TYR A 129 -5.76 0.25 8.35
N TYR A 130 -5.24 1.27 7.67
CA TYR A 130 -4.79 1.20 6.28
C TYR A 130 -3.30 1.52 6.21
N ILE A 131 -2.55 0.67 5.54
CA ILE A 131 -1.10 0.81 5.35
C ILE A 131 -0.81 0.79 3.86
N SER A 132 -0.31 1.90 3.33
CA SER A 132 0.08 2.04 1.93
C SER A 132 1.12 3.15 1.77
N PHE A 133 1.44 3.48 0.52
CA PHE A 133 2.28 4.61 0.16
C PHE A 133 1.42 5.83 -0.22
N ASP A 134 2.08 6.99 -0.36
CA ASP A 134 1.49 8.12 -1.08
C ASP A 134 1.57 7.83 -2.58
N ASN A 135 0.56 7.15 -3.10
CA ASN A 135 0.54 6.59 -4.45
C ASN A 135 0.51 7.69 -5.53
N TYR A 136 -0.06 8.86 -5.21
CA TYR A 136 -0.01 10.01 -6.12
C TYR A 136 1.42 10.57 -6.22
N THR A 137 2.10 10.73 -5.09
CA THR A 137 3.52 11.15 -5.08
C THR A 137 4.41 10.13 -5.80
N VAL A 138 4.15 8.81 -5.66
CA VAL A 138 4.88 7.80 -6.46
C VAL A 138 4.69 8.03 -7.95
N GLY A 139 3.46 8.27 -8.41
CA GLY A 139 3.18 8.64 -9.80
C GLY A 139 3.91 9.91 -10.23
N THR A 140 3.89 10.95 -9.39
CA THR A 140 4.65 12.21 -9.63
C THR A 140 6.14 11.93 -9.83
N LEU A 141 6.73 11.07 -8.98
CA LEU A 141 8.15 10.70 -9.12
C LEU A 141 8.44 9.93 -10.41
N GLN A 142 7.51 9.10 -10.88
CA GLN A 142 7.63 8.44 -12.19
C GLN A 142 7.64 9.46 -13.32
N GLY A 143 6.70 10.42 -13.31
CA GLY A 143 6.67 11.53 -14.27
C GLY A 143 7.95 12.37 -14.24
N GLN A 144 8.42 12.74 -13.03
CA GLN A 144 9.63 13.51 -12.86
C GLN A 144 10.88 12.78 -13.41
N TYR A 145 10.95 11.46 -13.20
CA TYR A 145 12.03 10.66 -13.76
C TYR A 145 12.08 10.73 -15.31
N VAL A 146 10.92 10.73 -15.97
CA VAL A 146 10.84 10.92 -17.43
C VAL A 146 11.33 12.31 -17.84
N ILE A 147 10.89 13.36 -17.11
CA ILE A 147 11.32 14.75 -17.38
C ILE A 147 12.84 14.87 -17.29
N ASP A 148 13.42 14.39 -16.20
CA ASP A 148 14.85 14.47 -15.93
C ASP A 148 15.67 13.64 -16.93
N THR A 149 15.21 12.41 -17.24
CA THR A 149 15.94 11.49 -18.13
C THR A 149 15.97 11.97 -19.58
N LEU A 150 14.87 12.56 -20.05
CA LEU A 150 14.76 13.10 -21.41
C LEU A 150 15.18 14.55 -21.51
N ASP A 151 15.51 15.19 -20.38
CA ASP A 151 15.84 16.62 -20.28
C ASP A 151 14.78 17.49 -20.97
N LEU A 152 13.51 17.23 -20.60
CA LEU A 152 12.36 17.83 -21.29
C LEU A 152 12.33 19.37 -21.16
N ASP A 153 12.84 19.92 -20.06
CA ASP A 153 12.92 21.36 -19.84
C ASP A 153 13.84 22.07 -20.86
N ASN A 154 14.80 21.32 -21.42
CA ASN A 154 15.76 21.83 -22.42
C ASN A 154 15.58 21.14 -23.78
N ALA A 155 14.44 20.55 -24.05
CA ALA A 155 14.19 19.77 -25.27
C ALA A 155 14.27 20.62 -26.56
N GLY A 156 14.00 21.94 -26.47
CA GLY A 156 13.93 22.81 -27.66
C GLY A 156 12.82 22.34 -28.60
N ASP A 157 13.17 22.12 -29.87
CA ASP A 157 12.22 21.63 -30.90
C ASP A 157 12.10 20.10 -30.95
N LYS A 158 12.69 19.37 -30.01
CA LYS A 158 12.61 17.89 -29.97
C LYS A 158 11.23 17.45 -29.48
N THR A 159 10.71 16.37 -30.08
CA THR A 159 9.51 15.67 -29.63
C THR A 159 9.87 14.23 -29.29
N TYR A 160 9.29 13.73 -28.21
CA TYR A 160 9.47 12.33 -27.77
C TYR A 160 8.11 11.64 -27.77
N ASN A 161 8.10 10.40 -28.22
CA ASN A 161 6.91 9.55 -28.15
C ASN A 161 6.90 8.78 -26.83
N ILE A 162 5.76 8.77 -26.15
CA ILE A 162 5.52 7.98 -24.94
C ILE A 162 4.19 7.26 -25.06
N GLU A 163 4.04 6.19 -24.28
CA GLU A 163 2.77 5.48 -24.10
C GLU A 163 2.54 5.24 -22.61
N PHE A 164 1.28 5.29 -22.19
CA PHE A 164 0.89 5.00 -20.81
C PHE A 164 0.44 3.54 -20.67
N THR A 165 0.75 2.93 -19.54
CA THR A 165 0.18 1.67 -19.08
C THR A 165 -0.10 1.81 -17.60
N ALA A 166 -1.33 1.63 -17.19
CA ALA A 166 -1.78 1.73 -15.81
C ALA A 166 -2.17 0.35 -15.25
N GLY A 167 -2.48 0.31 -13.96
CA GLY A 167 -2.86 -0.89 -13.25
C GLY A 167 -4.34 -1.22 -13.31
N ASP A 168 -4.79 -2.04 -12.36
CA ASP A 168 -6.16 -2.54 -12.27
C ASP A 168 -7.15 -1.45 -11.83
N PRO A 169 -8.25 -1.24 -12.54
CA PRO A 169 -9.31 -0.31 -12.13
C PRO A 169 -9.97 -0.65 -10.78
N ALA A 170 -9.98 -1.92 -10.38
CA ALA A 170 -10.50 -2.35 -9.09
C ALA A 170 -9.56 -1.99 -7.91
N ASP A 171 -8.31 -1.63 -8.20
CA ASP A 171 -7.34 -1.16 -7.24
C ASP A 171 -7.28 0.38 -7.23
N ASN A 172 -7.72 0.99 -6.13
CA ASN A 172 -7.71 2.43 -5.94
C ASN A 172 -6.34 3.08 -6.17
N ASN A 173 -5.24 2.36 -5.92
CA ASN A 173 -3.88 2.85 -6.11
C ASN A 173 -3.54 3.13 -7.57
N ALA A 174 -4.09 2.34 -8.50
CA ALA A 174 -3.79 2.46 -9.93
C ALA A 174 -4.14 3.84 -10.49
N GLY A 175 -5.30 4.39 -10.09
CA GLY A 175 -5.70 5.73 -10.46
C GLY A 175 -4.78 6.82 -9.91
N TYR A 176 -4.31 6.67 -8.66
CA TYR A 176 -3.38 7.63 -8.08
C TYR A 176 -2.01 7.60 -8.76
N PHE A 177 -1.45 6.43 -9.04
CA PHE A 177 -0.20 6.32 -9.80
C PHE A 177 -0.31 6.99 -11.17
N PHE A 178 -1.38 6.65 -11.90
CA PHE A 178 -1.62 7.22 -13.22
C PHE A 178 -1.75 8.74 -13.15
N ASN A 179 -2.62 9.27 -12.28
CA ASN A 179 -2.86 10.71 -12.19
C ASN A 179 -1.60 11.47 -11.77
N GLY A 180 -0.83 10.96 -10.81
CA GLY A 180 0.42 11.60 -10.40
C GLY A 180 1.42 11.71 -11.55
N ALA A 181 1.58 10.64 -12.35
CA ALA A 181 2.45 10.64 -13.51
C ALA A 181 1.91 11.53 -14.64
N TYR A 182 0.62 11.39 -14.94
CA TYR A 182 -0.03 12.13 -16.01
C TYR A 182 -0.02 13.64 -15.76
N ASP A 183 -0.40 14.08 -14.56
CA ASP A 183 -0.45 15.50 -14.19
C ASP A 183 0.96 16.12 -14.24
N THR A 184 1.97 15.36 -13.84
CA THR A 184 3.39 15.80 -13.92
C THR A 184 3.86 15.95 -15.35
N LEU A 185 3.45 15.05 -16.26
CA LEU A 185 3.85 15.10 -17.68
C LEU A 185 2.94 15.97 -18.55
N LYS A 186 1.76 16.34 -18.04
CA LYS A 186 0.76 17.10 -18.79
C LYS A 186 1.27 18.39 -19.42
N PRO A 187 2.09 19.24 -18.79
CA PRO A 187 2.64 20.43 -19.43
C PRO A 187 3.42 20.14 -20.73
N TYR A 188 4.14 19.02 -20.77
CA TYR A 188 4.92 18.61 -21.93
C TYR A 188 4.07 17.96 -23.01
N LEU A 189 2.97 17.29 -22.62
CA LEU A 189 1.94 16.80 -23.55
C LEU A 189 1.21 17.97 -24.21
N ASP A 190 0.78 18.95 -23.44
CA ASP A 190 0.08 20.15 -23.94
C ASP A 190 1.00 21.00 -24.84
N ALA A 191 2.31 21.03 -24.58
CA ALA A 191 3.28 21.72 -25.40
C ALA A 191 3.70 20.96 -26.66
N GLY A 192 3.32 19.67 -26.79
CA GLY A 192 3.73 18.80 -27.89
C GLY A 192 5.18 18.30 -27.80
N THR A 193 5.88 18.55 -26.70
CA THR A 193 7.21 17.98 -26.42
C THR A 193 7.13 16.48 -26.19
N LEU A 194 6.05 16.03 -25.54
CA LEU A 194 5.66 14.63 -25.46
C LEU A 194 4.44 14.35 -26.34
N ASN A 195 4.45 13.23 -27.03
CA ASN A 195 3.38 12.80 -27.92
C ASN A 195 2.97 11.36 -27.59
N VAL A 196 1.68 11.12 -27.33
CA VAL A 196 1.10 9.78 -27.18
C VAL A 196 0.55 9.37 -28.53
N VAL A 197 1.32 8.58 -29.28
CA VAL A 197 1.03 8.25 -30.70
C VAL A 197 -0.28 7.47 -30.80
N SER A 198 -0.57 6.59 -29.83
CA SER A 198 -1.84 5.85 -29.77
C SER A 198 -3.04 6.74 -29.47
N GLY A 199 -2.85 7.96 -28.93
CA GLY A 199 -3.90 8.81 -28.42
C GLY A 199 -4.55 8.33 -27.12
N GLN A 200 -4.07 7.25 -26.50
CA GLN A 200 -4.61 6.68 -25.28
C GLN A 200 -4.06 7.44 -24.06
N THR A 201 -4.81 8.40 -23.57
CA THR A 201 -4.36 9.33 -22.51
C THR A 201 -5.26 9.35 -21.28
N ASP A 202 -6.34 8.59 -21.29
CA ASP A 202 -7.23 8.44 -20.13
C ASP A 202 -6.96 7.12 -19.41
N PHE A 203 -7.27 7.08 -18.11
CA PHE A 203 -6.99 5.94 -17.24
C PHE A 203 -7.63 4.65 -17.78
N ASP A 204 -8.90 4.70 -18.19
CA ASP A 204 -9.65 3.50 -18.60
C ASP A 204 -9.06 2.86 -19.85
N SER A 205 -8.55 3.68 -20.80
CA SER A 205 -7.95 3.18 -22.04
C SER A 205 -6.57 2.53 -21.83
N VAL A 206 -5.88 2.86 -20.73
CA VAL A 206 -4.52 2.38 -20.44
C VAL A 206 -4.47 1.39 -19.26
N ALA A 207 -5.60 1.12 -18.63
CA ALA A 207 -5.73 0.22 -17.49
C ALA A 207 -5.38 -1.23 -17.86
N THR A 208 -4.89 -1.98 -16.89
CA THR A 208 -4.52 -3.39 -17.03
C THR A 208 -5.20 -4.18 -15.90
N ALA A 209 -6.26 -4.90 -16.24
CA ALA A 209 -7.00 -5.72 -15.28
C ALA A 209 -6.08 -6.68 -14.53
N GLN A 210 -6.33 -6.85 -13.24
CA GLN A 210 -5.57 -7.72 -12.33
C GLN A 210 -4.05 -7.41 -12.26
N TRP A 211 -3.60 -6.26 -12.77
CA TRP A 211 -2.17 -5.95 -12.93
C TRP A 211 -1.43 -7.02 -13.75
N ASP A 212 -2.14 -7.69 -14.67
CA ASP A 212 -1.63 -8.83 -15.39
C ASP A 212 -0.53 -8.44 -16.38
N THR A 213 0.65 -8.99 -16.18
CA THR A 213 1.84 -8.67 -16.98
C THR A 213 1.70 -9.09 -18.45
N GLN A 214 1.01 -10.21 -18.71
CA GLN A 214 0.81 -10.70 -20.07
C GLN A 214 -0.14 -9.77 -20.85
N THR A 215 -1.23 -9.35 -20.21
CA THR A 215 -2.18 -8.36 -20.77
C THR A 215 -1.47 -7.04 -21.09
N ALA A 216 -0.62 -6.54 -20.20
CA ALA A 216 0.17 -5.33 -20.44
C ALA A 216 1.14 -5.50 -21.62
N LEU A 217 1.81 -6.66 -21.71
CA LEU A 217 2.71 -6.98 -22.81
C LEU A 217 2.00 -7.02 -24.15
N GLU A 218 0.87 -7.73 -24.24
CA GLU A 218 0.06 -7.84 -25.45
C GLU A 218 -0.47 -6.49 -25.92
N ARG A 219 -0.94 -5.68 -24.96
CA ARG A 219 -1.37 -4.30 -25.24
C ARG A 219 -0.23 -3.48 -25.85
N MET A 220 0.96 -3.52 -25.25
CA MET A 220 2.11 -2.77 -25.76
C MET A 220 2.56 -3.26 -27.13
N GLN A 221 2.56 -4.59 -27.38
CA GLN A 221 2.86 -5.16 -28.71
C GLN A 221 1.88 -4.68 -29.77
N ASN A 222 0.59 -4.61 -29.42
CA ASN A 222 -0.45 -4.11 -30.34
C ASN A 222 -0.27 -2.61 -30.64
N ILE A 223 0.08 -1.81 -29.65
CA ILE A 223 0.38 -0.38 -29.83
C ILE A 223 1.57 -0.21 -30.77
N LEU A 224 2.69 -0.90 -30.49
CA LEU A 224 3.89 -0.84 -31.34
C LEU A 224 3.62 -1.26 -32.78
N ALA A 225 2.82 -2.30 -32.99
CA ALA A 225 2.51 -2.78 -34.34
C ALA A 225 1.51 -1.87 -35.10
N SER A 226 0.68 -1.11 -34.38
CA SER A 226 -0.40 -0.31 -35.01
C SER A 226 -0.03 1.15 -35.24
N TYR A 227 0.88 1.68 -34.44
CA TYR A 227 1.17 3.12 -34.40
C TYR A 227 2.65 3.45 -34.64
N TYR A 228 3.55 2.47 -34.54
CA TYR A 228 5.00 2.61 -34.73
C TYR A 228 5.53 1.71 -35.85
#